data_dac66e36096bce230c547bdcd7c9d9ae
#
_entry.id   dac66e36096bce230c547bdcd7c9d9ae
#
_cell.length_a   1.000
_cell.length_b   1.000
_cell.length_c   1.000
_cell.angle_alpha   90.00
_cell.angle_beta   90.00
_cell.angle_gamma   90.00
#
_symmetry.space_group_name_H-M   'P 1'
#
loop_
_entity.id
_entity.type
_entity.pdbx_description
1 polymer ?
#
loop_
_entity_poly.entity_id
_entity_poly.type
_entity_poly.pdbx_seq_one_letter_code
_entity_poly.pdbx_strand_id
1 'polypeptide(L)'
;ECMTLIVPLPWCKRPWALPFMVILSPSKKSDEAAGLRHKTSIDWTIQMVRCVSRWLHRTHWILVGDGAYACMALAKACIKSGAILVSRLRLDAQLYEFPETKPPGQRGRNRVKGKRIQLKELLVDPSQIWQMLTVKWYGGEQRTIECLTFECLWYHAGERP
;
A
#
# COMPACT_ATOMS: atom_id res chain seq x y z
N GLU A 1 -10.57 0.89 -14.30
CA GLU A 1 -9.25 0.79 -13.67
C GLU A 1 -8.17 0.69 -14.75
N CYS A 2 -7.04 1.36 -14.55
CA CYS A 2 -5.93 1.34 -15.50
C CYS A 2 -4.61 1.11 -14.73
N MET A 3 -3.85 0.13 -15.16
CA MET A 3 -2.46 -0.05 -14.72
C MET A 3 -1.51 0.51 -15.76
N THR A 4 -0.50 1.23 -15.28
CA THR A 4 0.56 1.79 -16.11
C THR A 4 1.91 1.29 -15.64
N LEU A 5 2.80 1.03 -16.58
CA LEU A 5 4.20 0.74 -16.29
C LEU A 5 4.97 2.05 -16.26
N ILE A 6 5.67 2.31 -15.17
CA ILE A 6 6.53 3.49 -15.05
C ILE A 6 7.90 3.15 -15.64
N VAL A 7 8.26 3.81 -16.73
CA VAL A 7 9.50 3.57 -17.46
C VAL A 7 10.39 4.81 -17.43
N PRO A 8 11.56 4.75 -16.78
CA PRO A 8 12.56 5.79 -16.91
C PRO A 8 13.19 5.73 -18.30
N LEU A 9 13.21 6.85 -19.00
CA LEU A 9 13.81 6.96 -20.33
C LEU A 9 15.08 7.81 -20.26
N PRO A 10 16.23 7.35 -20.80
CA PRO A 10 17.52 8.06 -20.71
C PRO A 10 17.51 9.47 -21.29
N TRP A 11 16.67 9.70 -22.32
CA TRP A 11 16.52 10.98 -23.02
C TRP A 11 15.42 11.88 -22.46
N CYS A 12 14.64 11.41 -21.48
CA CYS A 12 13.55 12.18 -20.88
C CYS A 12 13.83 12.51 -19.42
N LYS A 13 13.59 13.77 -19.03
CA LYS A 13 13.70 14.20 -17.62
C LYS A 13 12.61 13.58 -16.73
N ARG A 14 11.51 13.13 -17.32
CA ARG A 14 10.37 12.53 -16.59
C ARG A 14 10.16 11.09 -17.01
N PRO A 15 9.89 10.17 -16.07
CA PRO A 15 9.48 8.82 -16.43
C PRO A 15 8.15 8.84 -17.19
N TRP A 16 7.96 7.90 -18.07
CA TRP A 16 6.70 7.70 -18.79
C TRP A 16 5.83 6.70 -18.06
N ALA A 17 4.53 6.97 -18.02
CA ALA A 17 3.52 6.02 -17.55
C ALA A 17 2.83 5.39 -18.77
N LEU A 18 3.21 4.17 -19.10
CA LEU A 18 2.69 3.43 -20.24
C LEU A 18 1.52 2.56 -19.83
N PRO A 19 0.28 2.85 -20.26
CA PRO A 19 -0.87 1.99 -19.99
C PRO A 19 -0.67 0.63 -20.66
N PHE A 20 -0.81 -0.46 -19.91
CA PHE A 20 -0.69 -1.80 -20.44
C PHE A 20 -1.88 -2.72 -20.09
N MET A 21 -2.67 -2.33 -19.08
CA MET A 21 -3.87 -3.07 -18.69
C MET A 21 -4.99 -2.10 -18.30
N VAL A 22 -6.14 -2.25 -18.92
CA VAL A 22 -7.35 -1.44 -18.64
C VAL A 22 -8.52 -2.38 -18.40
N ILE A 23 -9.27 -2.11 -17.35
CA ILE A 23 -10.52 -2.81 -17.02
C ILE A 23 -11.64 -1.79 -16.89
N LEU A 24 -12.74 -2.03 -17.57
CA LEU A 24 -13.98 -1.30 -17.37
C LEU A 24 -14.68 -1.88 -16.15
N SER A 25 -14.99 -1.03 -15.18
CA SER A 25 -15.72 -1.40 -13.97
C SER A 25 -17.17 -0.94 -14.11
N PRO A 26 -18.12 -1.85 -14.31
CA PRO A 26 -19.53 -1.49 -14.38
C PRO A 26 -20.01 -0.91 -13.04
N SER A 27 -21.03 -0.07 -13.09
CA SER A 27 -21.69 0.39 -11.87
C SER A 27 -22.47 -0.75 -11.20
N LYS A 28 -22.64 -0.67 -9.89
CA LYS A 28 -23.44 -1.67 -9.14
C LYS A 28 -24.83 -1.86 -9.75
N LYS A 29 -25.49 -0.77 -10.15
CA LYS A 29 -26.82 -0.81 -10.81
C LYS A 29 -26.79 -1.56 -12.15
N SER A 30 -25.70 -1.40 -12.92
CA SER A 30 -25.54 -2.10 -14.20
C SER A 30 -25.35 -3.60 -13.98
N ASP A 31 -24.52 -3.99 -12.99
CA ASP A 31 -24.30 -5.40 -12.66
C ASP A 31 -25.59 -6.07 -12.15
N GLU A 32 -26.35 -5.39 -11.29
CA GLU A 32 -27.64 -5.87 -10.79
C GLU A 32 -28.66 -6.06 -11.92
N ALA A 33 -28.74 -5.11 -12.86
CA ALA A 33 -29.61 -5.23 -14.01
C ALA A 33 -29.23 -6.40 -14.94
N ALA A 34 -27.94 -6.74 -14.99
CA ALA A 34 -27.43 -7.88 -15.76
C ALA A 34 -27.43 -9.20 -14.97
N GLY A 35 -27.90 -9.23 -13.72
CA GLY A 35 -27.87 -10.41 -12.85
C GLY A 35 -26.44 -10.85 -12.46
N LEU A 36 -25.45 -9.94 -12.53
CA LEU A 36 -24.06 -10.21 -12.25
C LEU A 36 -23.68 -9.79 -10.82
N ARG A 37 -22.73 -10.50 -10.25
CA ARG A 37 -22.14 -10.09 -8.96
C ARG A 37 -21.27 -8.85 -9.16
N HIS A 38 -21.61 -7.78 -8.47
CA HIS A 38 -20.83 -6.56 -8.49
C HIS A 38 -19.41 -6.77 -7.94
N LYS A 39 -18.42 -6.21 -8.63
CA LYS A 39 -17.02 -6.14 -8.21
C LYS A 39 -16.62 -4.69 -8.02
N THR A 40 -16.02 -4.41 -6.87
CA THR A 40 -15.46 -3.09 -6.56
C THR A 40 -14.19 -2.81 -7.36
N SER A 41 -13.74 -1.56 -7.40
CA SER A 41 -12.42 -1.16 -7.95
C SER A 41 -11.29 -2.00 -7.35
N ILE A 42 -11.36 -2.28 -6.04
CA ILE A 42 -10.37 -3.10 -5.34
C ILE A 42 -10.39 -4.55 -5.85
N ASP A 43 -11.58 -5.14 -6.05
CA ASP A 43 -11.69 -6.51 -6.58
C ASP A 43 -11.07 -6.62 -7.99
N TRP A 44 -11.32 -5.62 -8.82
CA TRP A 44 -10.71 -5.55 -10.16
C TRP A 44 -9.21 -5.37 -10.08
N THR A 45 -8.71 -4.48 -9.22
CA THR A 45 -7.28 -4.28 -9.02
C THR A 45 -6.59 -5.54 -8.52
N ILE A 46 -7.22 -6.29 -7.59
CA ILE A 46 -6.71 -7.59 -7.15
C ILE A 46 -6.60 -8.59 -8.31
N GLN A 47 -7.56 -8.58 -9.24
CA GLN A 47 -7.47 -9.43 -10.44
C GLN A 47 -6.32 -9.01 -11.35
N MET A 48 -6.14 -7.70 -11.57
CA MET A 48 -5.02 -7.17 -12.34
C MET A 48 -3.66 -7.58 -11.72
N VAL A 49 -3.51 -7.42 -10.40
CA VAL A 49 -2.32 -7.86 -9.65
C VAL A 49 -2.02 -9.33 -9.89
N ARG A 50 -3.02 -10.20 -9.82
CA ARG A 50 -2.85 -11.64 -10.07
C ARG A 50 -2.47 -11.94 -11.51
N CYS A 51 -2.98 -11.19 -12.49
CA CYS A 51 -2.60 -11.32 -13.89
C CYS A 51 -1.13 -10.92 -14.11
N VAL A 52 -0.75 -9.74 -13.63
CA VAL A 52 0.61 -9.22 -13.75
C VAL A 52 1.62 -10.17 -13.10
N SER A 53 1.30 -10.67 -11.92
CA SER A 53 2.14 -11.61 -11.19
C SER A 53 2.38 -12.93 -11.97
N ARG A 54 1.36 -13.41 -12.69
CA ARG A 54 1.51 -14.57 -13.59
C ARG A 54 2.42 -14.30 -14.78
N TRP A 55 2.38 -13.08 -15.32
CA TRP A 55 3.27 -12.69 -16.43
C TRP A 55 4.72 -12.50 -15.99
N LEU A 56 4.92 -11.93 -14.79
CA LEU A 56 6.25 -11.59 -14.29
C LEU A 56 7.01 -12.74 -13.60
N HIS A 57 6.48 -13.95 -13.55
CA HIS A 57 7.07 -15.13 -12.94
C HIS A 57 8.25 -14.88 -11.99
N ARG A 58 8.05 -14.99 -10.67
CA ARG A 58 9.08 -14.84 -9.63
C ARG A 58 9.83 -13.50 -9.60
N THR A 59 9.40 -12.51 -10.36
CA THR A 59 9.98 -11.16 -10.32
C THR A 59 9.27 -10.36 -9.23
N HIS A 60 10.04 -9.74 -8.34
CA HIS A 60 9.51 -8.76 -7.41
C HIS A 60 9.17 -7.47 -8.14
N TRP A 61 8.02 -6.90 -7.86
CA TRP A 61 7.56 -5.68 -8.49
C TRP A 61 6.81 -4.80 -7.48
N ILE A 62 6.70 -3.53 -7.77
CA ILE A 62 6.09 -2.55 -6.89
C ILE A 62 4.82 -2.04 -7.55
N LEU A 63 3.69 -2.15 -6.83
CA LEU A 63 2.44 -1.52 -7.19
C LEU A 63 2.32 -0.19 -6.44
N VAL A 64 2.24 0.91 -7.18
CA VAL A 64 2.02 2.24 -6.60
C VAL A 64 0.56 2.63 -6.85
N GLY A 65 -0.15 2.99 -5.81
CA GLY A 65 -1.55 3.45 -5.87
C GLY A 65 -1.77 4.70 -5.03
N ASP A 66 -2.86 5.40 -5.31
CA ASP A 66 -3.29 6.50 -4.44
C ASP A 66 -3.91 6.00 -3.12
N GLY A 67 -4.38 6.92 -2.28
CA GLY A 67 -4.95 6.54 -0.97
C GLY A 67 -6.23 5.69 -1.04
N ALA A 68 -6.92 5.62 -2.18
CA ALA A 68 -8.08 4.76 -2.35
C ALA A 68 -7.70 3.27 -2.39
N TYR A 69 -6.47 2.97 -2.80
CA TYR A 69 -5.93 1.61 -2.85
C TYR A 69 -5.25 1.17 -1.54
N ALA A 70 -5.15 2.05 -0.55
CA ALA A 70 -4.61 1.72 0.77
C ALA A 70 -5.59 0.88 1.57
N CYS A 71 -5.73 -0.40 1.24
CA CYS A 71 -6.61 -1.33 1.96
C CYS A 71 -5.96 -2.70 2.19
N MET A 72 -6.34 -3.36 3.27
CA MET A 72 -5.79 -4.66 3.68
C MET A 72 -6.02 -5.76 2.65
N ALA A 73 -7.17 -5.74 1.96
CA ALA A 73 -7.48 -6.75 0.95
C ALA A 73 -6.49 -6.73 -0.21
N LEU A 74 -6.17 -5.52 -0.72
CA LEU A 74 -5.18 -5.35 -1.77
C LEU A 74 -3.76 -5.64 -1.28
N ALA A 75 -3.40 -5.18 -0.07
CA ALA A 75 -2.09 -5.45 0.53
C ALA A 75 -1.84 -6.96 0.65
N LYS A 76 -2.81 -7.72 1.19
CA LYS A 76 -2.73 -9.20 1.26
C LYS A 76 -2.62 -9.85 -0.12
N ALA A 77 -3.33 -9.33 -1.12
CA ALA A 77 -3.25 -9.85 -2.49
C ALA A 77 -1.87 -9.58 -3.10
N CYS A 78 -1.30 -8.40 -2.89
CA CYS A 78 0.06 -8.06 -3.33
C CYS A 78 1.09 -8.99 -2.70
N ILE A 79 1.08 -9.17 -1.38
CA ILE A 79 1.99 -10.08 -0.67
C ILE A 79 1.93 -11.49 -1.24
N LYS A 80 0.71 -12.05 -1.41
CA LYS A 80 0.52 -13.38 -2.00
C LYS A 80 1.01 -13.49 -3.45
N SER A 81 1.08 -12.36 -4.15
CA SER A 81 1.49 -12.27 -5.55
C SER A 81 2.95 -11.85 -5.73
N GLY A 82 3.73 -11.73 -4.66
CA GLY A 82 5.13 -11.29 -4.71
C GLY A 82 5.30 -9.80 -5.07
N ALA A 83 4.24 -9.00 -4.90
CA ALA A 83 4.25 -7.57 -5.14
C ALA A 83 4.36 -6.79 -3.84
N ILE A 84 5.01 -5.62 -3.90
CA ILE A 84 5.06 -4.64 -2.82
C ILE A 84 4.03 -3.55 -3.12
N LEU A 85 3.09 -3.32 -2.21
CA LEU A 85 2.14 -2.22 -2.33
C LEU A 85 2.72 -0.95 -1.70
N VAL A 86 2.78 0.12 -2.48
CA VAL A 86 3.10 1.48 -2.02
C VAL A 86 1.87 2.35 -2.21
N SER A 87 1.32 2.86 -1.14
CA SER A 87 0.12 3.71 -1.18
C SER A 87 0.12 4.70 -0.03
N ARG A 88 -0.57 5.82 -0.22
CA ARG A 88 -0.69 6.86 0.81
C ARG A 88 -1.74 6.46 1.84
N LEU A 89 -1.32 6.27 3.08
CA LEU A 89 -2.23 6.10 4.21
C LEU A 89 -2.84 7.45 4.65
N ARG A 90 -4.03 7.38 5.23
CA ARG A 90 -4.64 8.51 5.93
C ARG A 90 -3.91 8.74 7.25
N LEU A 91 -3.87 9.98 7.73
CA LEU A 91 -3.24 10.32 9.01
C LEU A 91 -3.96 9.73 10.24
N ASP A 92 -5.21 9.28 10.06
CA ASP A 92 -6.00 8.60 11.09
C ASP A 92 -5.92 7.06 11.00
N ALA A 93 -5.04 6.52 10.13
CA ALA A 93 -4.84 5.08 9.99
C ALA A 93 -4.53 4.41 11.33
N GLN A 94 -5.12 3.22 11.53
CA GLN A 94 -4.92 2.46 12.76
C GLN A 94 -3.62 1.67 12.70
N LEU A 95 -2.53 2.32 13.10
CA LEU A 95 -1.20 1.75 13.17
C LEU A 95 -0.86 1.40 14.62
N TYR A 96 -0.14 0.31 14.81
CA TYR A 96 0.25 -0.20 16.12
C TYR A 96 1.68 -0.71 16.09
N GLU A 97 2.35 -0.59 17.21
CA GLU A 97 3.63 -1.27 17.45
C GLU A 97 3.42 -2.80 17.43
N PHE A 98 4.51 -3.53 17.20
CA PHE A 98 4.48 -4.98 17.38
C PHE A 98 4.20 -5.30 18.85
N PRO A 99 3.41 -6.36 19.13
CA PRO A 99 3.13 -6.75 20.49
C PRO A 99 4.39 -7.24 21.19
N GLU A 100 4.57 -6.86 22.43
CA GLU A 100 5.61 -7.43 23.28
C GLU A 100 5.38 -8.93 23.48
N THR A 101 6.47 -9.69 23.42
CA THR A 101 6.43 -11.11 23.73
C THR A 101 6.16 -11.33 25.22
N LYS A 102 5.19 -12.20 25.52
CA LYS A 102 4.90 -12.55 26.89
C LYS A 102 6.09 -13.23 27.57
N PRO A 103 6.37 -12.90 28.85
CA PRO A 103 7.31 -13.66 29.66
C PRO A 103 6.85 -15.12 29.81
N PRO A 104 7.78 -16.07 29.84
CA PRO A 104 7.45 -17.48 30.10
C PRO A 104 6.67 -17.63 31.41
N GLY A 105 5.59 -18.43 31.39
CA GLY A 105 4.75 -18.70 32.56
C GLY A 105 3.56 -17.75 32.77
N GLN A 106 3.44 -16.68 32.07
CA GLN A 106 2.28 -15.77 32.20
C GLN A 106 1.01 -16.36 31.54
N ARG A 107 -0.07 -16.60 32.29
CA ARG A 107 -1.35 -17.10 31.76
C ARG A 107 -2.09 -16.04 30.90
N GLY A 108 -2.93 -16.51 29.97
CA GLY A 108 -3.83 -15.70 29.15
C GLY A 108 -3.37 -15.62 27.68
N ARG A 109 -4.22 -15.06 26.81
CA ARG A 109 -3.94 -14.90 25.38
C ARG A 109 -2.84 -13.88 25.11
N ASN A 110 -1.96 -14.15 24.16
CA ASN A 110 -0.98 -13.18 23.69
C ASN A 110 -1.67 -11.94 23.08
N ARG A 111 -1.09 -10.77 23.32
CA ARG A 111 -1.54 -9.55 22.64
C ARG A 111 -1.28 -9.68 21.14
N VAL A 112 -2.22 -9.22 20.34
CA VAL A 112 -2.11 -9.25 18.87
C VAL A 112 -1.47 -7.96 18.33
N LYS A 113 -1.49 -6.89 19.13
CA LYS A 113 -0.98 -5.56 18.78
C LYS A 113 -0.42 -4.87 20.03
N GLY A 114 0.58 -4.01 19.81
CA GLY A 114 1.19 -3.16 20.84
C GLY A 114 0.44 -1.84 21.04
N LYS A 115 1.18 -0.80 21.37
CA LYS A 115 0.67 0.57 21.54
C LYS A 115 0.21 1.14 20.20
N ARG A 116 -0.82 1.98 20.20
CA ARG A 116 -1.28 2.70 19.01
C ARG A 116 -0.28 3.78 18.63
N ILE A 117 0.05 3.84 17.34
CA ILE A 117 0.90 4.88 16.76
C ILE A 117 0.00 5.93 16.13
N GLN A 118 0.12 7.16 16.56
CA GLN A 118 -0.62 8.29 16.02
C GLN A 118 0.30 9.12 15.12
N LEU A 119 0.12 9.03 13.80
CA LEU A 119 0.98 9.71 12.83
C LEU A 119 1.05 11.24 13.05
N LYS A 120 -0.03 11.84 13.53
CA LYS A 120 -0.05 13.27 13.84
C LYS A 120 0.86 13.64 15.02
N GLU A 121 0.94 12.77 16.01
CA GLU A 121 1.80 13.00 17.19
C GLU A 121 3.27 12.84 16.80
N LEU A 122 3.61 11.88 15.93
CA LEU A 122 4.97 11.72 15.42
C LEU A 122 5.50 12.96 14.69
N LEU A 123 4.64 13.70 14.01
CA LEU A 123 5.03 14.92 13.29
C LEU A 123 5.46 16.07 14.22
N VAL A 124 5.00 16.07 15.44
CA VAL A 124 5.26 17.15 16.42
C VAL A 124 6.15 16.71 17.58
N ASP A 125 6.52 15.43 17.62
CA ASP A 125 7.35 14.84 18.67
C ASP A 125 8.83 15.20 18.44
N PRO A 126 9.44 16.03 19.30
CA PRO A 126 10.81 16.45 19.14
C PRO A 126 11.84 15.33 19.39
N SER A 127 11.41 14.22 19.96
CA SER A 127 12.27 13.05 20.20
C SER A 127 12.55 12.24 18.94
N GLN A 128 11.77 12.45 17.85
CA GLN A 128 11.93 11.72 16.61
C GLN A 128 13.14 12.20 15.81
N ILE A 129 13.95 11.28 15.37
CA ILE A 129 15.14 11.57 14.55
C ILE A 129 14.74 11.47 13.08
N TRP A 130 14.56 12.62 12.43
CA TRP A 130 14.26 12.72 11.02
C TRP A 130 15.52 12.61 10.18
N GLN A 131 15.48 11.77 9.14
CA GLN A 131 16.57 11.63 8.19
C GLN A 131 16.39 12.61 7.04
N MET A 132 17.44 13.36 6.73
CA MET A 132 17.46 14.25 5.55
C MET A 132 17.84 13.44 4.32
N LEU A 133 16.96 13.35 3.33
CA LEU A 133 17.18 12.64 2.08
C LEU A 133 17.09 13.59 0.90
N THR A 134 18.11 13.58 0.03
CA THR A 134 18.06 14.28 -1.24
C THR A 134 17.50 13.36 -2.32
N VAL A 135 16.34 13.69 -2.86
CA VAL A 135 15.63 12.89 -3.84
C VAL A 135 15.48 13.64 -5.16
N LYS A 136 15.48 12.90 -6.27
CA LYS A 136 15.07 13.45 -7.56
C LYS A 136 13.56 13.64 -7.59
N TRP A 137 13.13 14.87 -7.69
CA TRP A 137 11.73 15.26 -7.75
C TRP A 137 11.25 15.41 -9.20
N TYR A 138 9.98 15.78 -9.36
CA TYR A 138 9.40 16.01 -10.69
C TYR A 138 10.22 16.99 -11.52
N GLY A 139 10.44 16.68 -12.81
CA GLY A 139 11.23 17.52 -13.72
C GLY A 139 12.75 17.36 -13.57
N GLY A 140 13.23 16.43 -12.73
CA GLY A 140 14.65 16.20 -12.51
C GLY A 140 15.28 17.14 -11.48
N GLU A 141 14.47 17.94 -10.79
CA GLU A 141 14.92 18.77 -9.67
C GLU A 141 15.38 17.89 -8.50
N GLN A 142 16.39 18.34 -7.78
CA GLN A 142 16.78 17.75 -6.51
C GLN A 142 16.03 18.47 -5.38
N ARG A 143 15.42 17.67 -4.49
CA ARG A 143 14.80 18.19 -3.27
C ARG A 143 15.30 17.45 -2.06
N THR A 144 15.58 18.19 -1.00
CA THR A 144 15.84 17.61 0.31
C THR A 144 14.53 17.50 1.05
N ILE A 145 14.22 16.31 1.55
CA ILE A 145 13.04 15.99 2.33
C ILE A 145 13.46 15.39 3.67
N GLU A 146 12.65 15.64 4.69
CA GLU A 146 12.75 14.93 5.97
C GLU A 146 11.95 13.65 5.91
N CYS A 147 12.53 12.55 6.32
CA CYS A 147 11.93 11.22 6.26
C CYS A 147 12.08 10.50 7.60
N LEU A 148 10.98 9.94 8.09
CA LEU A 148 10.96 9.02 9.22
C LEU A 148 10.45 7.67 8.73
N THR A 149 11.25 6.62 8.90
CA THR A 149 10.89 5.25 8.49
C THR A 149 10.80 4.36 9.71
N PHE A 150 9.70 3.63 9.84
CA PHE A 150 9.51 2.66 10.91
C PHE A 150 8.60 1.51 10.44
N GLU A 151 8.71 0.38 11.12
CA GLU A 151 7.85 -0.77 10.91
C GLU A 151 6.69 -0.76 11.90
N CYS A 152 5.50 -1.11 11.44
CA CYS A 152 4.33 -1.16 12.30
C CYS A 152 3.29 -2.16 11.78
N LEU A 153 2.36 -2.52 12.65
CA LEU A 153 1.17 -3.28 12.28
C LEU A 153 0.08 -2.34 11.80
N TRP A 154 -0.43 -2.59 10.62
CA TRP A 154 -1.64 -1.94 10.16
C TRP A 154 -2.85 -2.80 10.50
N TYR A 155 -3.69 -2.30 11.38
CA TYR A 155 -4.86 -3.02 11.87
C TYR A 155 -6.15 -2.37 11.37
N HIS A 156 -7.01 -3.17 10.78
CA HIS A 156 -8.38 -2.76 10.44
C HIS A 156 -9.38 -3.59 11.26
N ALA A 157 -10.43 -2.94 11.80
CA ALA A 157 -11.47 -3.63 12.55
C ALA A 157 -12.11 -4.75 11.72
N GLY A 158 -12.10 -5.98 12.25
CA GLY A 158 -12.63 -7.17 11.57
C GLY A 158 -11.61 -8.00 10.79
N GLU A 159 -10.40 -7.50 10.57
CA GLU A 159 -9.32 -8.27 9.96
C GLU A 159 -8.16 -8.46 10.95
N ARG A 160 -7.63 -9.68 11.03
CA ARG A 160 -6.39 -9.93 11.78
C ARG A 160 -5.21 -9.48 10.90
N PRO A 161 -4.19 -8.83 11.48
CA PRO A 161 -2.97 -8.49 10.77
C PRO A 161 -2.23 -9.71 10.24
#